data_ec3cee1890c9db71a3388ae063bc27fb
#
_entry.id   ec3cee1890c9db71a3388ae063bc27fb
#
_cell.length_a   1.000
_cell.length_b   1.000
_cell.length_c   1.000
_cell.angle_alpha   90.00
_cell.angle_beta   90.00
_cell.angle_gamma   90.00
#
_symmetry.space_group_name_H-M   'P 1'
#
loop_
_entity.id
_entity.type
_entity.pdbx_description
1 polymer ?
#
loop_
_entity_poly.entity_id
_entity_poly.type
_entity_poly.pdbx_seq_one_letter_code
_entity_poly.pdbx_strand_id
1 'polypeptide(L)'
;VATYKANIHLAEEYLAKRGLSLADGATAHLGVVAEPLPSHEAYVGRLVIPYITPTGVVDIRFRSMDNSEPKYMGLPGTSTRLYNVTALQSAGDFIAVCEGEIDAITLHYKCGIPAVGVPGANSWKKHYSRILQDFETVYVFADGDQPGSDFAKNLAKELSSVVTLQMPEGEDVNSMYLSQGYDYLRSKVSA
;
A
#
# COMPACT_ATOMS: atom_id res chain seq x y z
N VAL A 1 -6.03 -1.63 17.29
CA VAL A 1 -6.46 -0.99 16.03
C VAL A 1 -7.79 -0.26 16.21
N ALA A 2 -8.81 -0.87 16.84
CA ALA A 2 -10.12 -0.19 17.04
C ALA A 2 -9.96 1.20 17.69
N THR A 3 -9.18 1.31 18.76
CA THR A 3 -8.87 2.56 19.46
C THR A 3 -8.30 3.63 18.51
N TYR A 4 -7.38 3.25 17.62
CA TYR A 4 -6.75 4.19 16.69
C TYR A 4 -7.65 4.58 15.53
N LYS A 5 -8.53 3.67 15.07
CA LYS A 5 -9.53 3.97 14.04
C LYS A 5 -10.48 5.10 14.44
N ALA A 6 -10.85 5.18 15.72
CA ALA A 6 -11.72 6.24 16.22
C ALA A 6 -11.12 7.65 16.01
N ASN A 7 -9.79 7.74 15.89
CA ASN A 7 -9.05 8.99 15.75
C ASN A 7 -8.66 9.29 14.29
N ILE A 8 -9.25 8.61 13.29
CA ILE A 8 -8.90 8.82 11.87
C ILE A 8 -9.11 10.27 11.41
N HIS A 9 -10.02 11.01 12.02
CA HIS A 9 -10.27 12.42 11.75
C HIS A 9 -9.01 13.29 11.91
N LEU A 10 -8.07 12.91 12.76
CA LEU A 10 -6.79 13.60 12.93
C LEU A 10 -5.85 13.46 11.72
N ALA A 11 -6.14 12.55 10.80
CA ALA A 11 -5.40 12.38 9.55
C ALA A 11 -6.05 13.09 8.36
N GLU A 12 -7.11 13.87 8.54
CA GLU A 12 -7.89 14.46 7.45
C GLU A 12 -7.03 15.26 6.48
N GLU A 13 -6.21 16.18 6.99
CA GLU A 13 -5.32 17.00 6.16
C GLU A 13 -4.28 16.16 5.41
N TYR A 14 -3.70 15.16 6.09
CA TYR A 14 -2.74 14.26 5.49
C TYR A 14 -3.37 13.43 4.36
N LEU A 15 -4.54 12.86 4.60
CA LEU A 15 -5.28 12.07 3.61
C LEU A 15 -5.71 12.94 2.42
N ALA A 16 -6.21 14.16 2.67
CA ALA A 16 -6.59 15.09 1.62
C ALA A 16 -5.42 15.44 0.69
N LYS A 17 -4.20 15.64 1.22
CA LYS A 17 -2.98 15.85 0.44
C LYS A 17 -2.61 14.63 -0.44
N ARG A 18 -3.15 13.45 -0.12
CA ARG A 18 -3.01 12.21 -0.88
C ARG A 18 -4.21 11.91 -1.78
N GLY A 19 -5.17 12.85 -1.88
CA GLY A 19 -6.40 12.65 -2.64
C GLY A 19 -7.34 11.61 -2.02
N LEU A 20 -7.14 11.29 -0.75
CA LEU A 20 -7.94 10.32 0.00
C LEU A 20 -8.89 11.07 0.95
N SER A 21 -10.11 10.60 1.06
CA SER A 21 -11.08 11.08 2.04
C SER A 21 -10.97 10.33 3.37
N LEU A 22 -11.62 10.86 4.41
CA LEU A 22 -11.79 10.12 5.68
C LEU A 22 -12.55 8.80 5.46
N ALA A 23 -13.50 8.75 4.50
CA ALA A 23 -14.21 7.52 4.18
C ALA A 23 -13.28 6.46 3.56
N ASP A 24 -12.35 6.87 2.67
CA ASP A 24 -11.32 5.97 2.13
C ASP A 24 -10.41 5.44 3.24
N GLY A 25 -9.98 6.32 4.15
CA GLY A 25 -9.18 5.94 5.31
C GLY A 25 -9.91 4.98 6.25
N ALA A 26 -11.18 5.23 6.50
CA ALA A 26 -12.01 4.34 7.33
C ALA A 26 -12.20 2.96 6.68
N THR A 27 -12.40 2.91 5.35
CA THR A 27 -12.52 1.66 4.59
C THR A 27 -11.20 0.88 4.59
N ALA A 28 -10.07 1.56 4.45
CA ALA A 28 -8.73 0.97 4.57
C ALA A 28 -8.33 0.67 6.04
N HIS A 29 -9.26 0.85 6.99
CA HIS A 29 -9.04 0.66 8.42
C HIS A 29 -7.92 1.48 9.04
N LEU A 30 -7.55 2.60 8.43
CA LEU A 30 -6.54 3.52 8.96
C LEU A 30 -6.97 4.13 10.30
N GLY A 31 -6.01 4.65 11.04
CA GLY A 31 -6.24 5.34 12.30
C GLY A 31 -5.09 6.26 12.66
N VAL A 32 -5.14 6.89 13.82
CA VAL A 32 -4.06 7.74 14.34
C VAL A 32 -3.80 7.37 15.80
N VAL A 33 -2.52 7.33 16.18
CA VAL A 33 -2.11 7.17 17.58
C VAL A 33 -2.24 8.52 18.27
N ALA A 34 -3.43 8.86 18.77
CA ALA A 34 -3.65 10.04 19.61
C ALA A 34 -3.31 9.71 21.07
N GLU A 35 -3.87 8.62 21.57
CA GLU A 35 -3.56 8.07 22.89
C GLU A 35 -2.89 6.70 22.71
N PRO A 36 -1.62 6.55 23.10
CA PRO A 36 -0.89 5.32 22.83
C PRO A 36 -1.36 4.20 23.76
N LEU A 37 -1.49 2.99 23.21
CA LEU A 37 -1.54 1.79 24.02
C LEU A 37 -0.16 1.54 24.66
N PRO A 38 -0.06 0.73 25.73
CA PRO A 38 1.22 0.35 26.32
C PRO A 38 2.21 -0.13 25.25
N SER A 39 3.43 0.35 25.30
CA SER A 39 4.51 0.11 24.32
C SER A 39 4.33 0.80 22.95
N HIS A 40 3.32 1.65 22.77
CA HIS A 40 3.10 2.42 21.53
C HIS A 40 3.42 3.91 21.68
N GLU A 41 4.06 4.33 22.76
CA GLU A 41 4.37 5.74 23.08
C GLU A 41 5.22 6.41 21.97
N ALA A 42 6.13 5.64 21.36
CA ALA A 42 7.00 6.11 20.28
C ALA A 42 6.26 6.41 18.96
N TYR A 43 4.99 6.01 18.84
CA TYR A 43 4.20 6.16 17.62
C TYR A 43 3.15 7.27 17.71
N VAL A 44 3.11 8.05 18.77
CA VAL A 44 2.15 9.16 18.93
C VAL A 44 2.19 10.10 17.74
N GLY A 45 1.03 10.50 17.25
CA GLY A 45 0.85 11.38 16.10
C GLY A 45 1.02 10.70 14.72
N ARG A 46 1.34 9.41 14.68
CA ARG A 46 1.52 8.69 13.40
C ARG A 46 0.23 8.07 12.89
N LEU A 47 0.12 8.01 11.56
CA LEU A 47 -0.92 7.24 10.87
C LEU A 47 -0.68 5.74 11.12
N VAL A 48 -1.73 5.07 11.53
CA VAL A 48 -1.77 3.61 11.75
C VAL A 48 -2.26 2.92 10.49
N ILE A 49 -1.46 2.02 9.96
CA ILE A 49 -1.76 1.21 8.78
C ILE A 49 -1.81 -0.25 9.21
N PRO A 50 -3.01 -0.82 9.42
CA PRO A 50 -3.13 -2.21 9.84
C PRO A 50 -2.99 -3.17 8.65
N TYR A 51 -2.29 -4.27 8.86
CA TYR A 51 -2.21 -5.38 7.93
C TYR A 51 -3.26 -6.41 8.34
N ILE A 52 -4.25 -6.57 7.49
CA ILE A 52 -5.46 -7.34 7.79
C ILE A 52 -5.51 -8.60 6.91
N THR A 53 -5.88 -9.71 7.53
CA THR A 53 -6.21 -10.97 6.87
C THR A 53 -7.66 -11.35 7.21
N PRO A 54 -8.26 -12.37 6.59
CA PRO A 54 -9.58 -12.86 6.98
C PRO A 54 -9.71 -13.26 8.46
N THR A 55 -8.59 -13.56 9.11
CA THR A 55 -8.55 -13.93 10.53
C THR A 55 -8.34 -12.73 11.47
N GLY A 56 -8.13 -11.53 10.93
CA GLY A 56 -7.95 -10.29 11.69
C GLY A 56 -6.67 -9.56 11.41
N VAL A 57 -6.30 -8.63 12.29
CA VAL A 57 -5.08 -7.81 12.18
C VAL A 57 -3.87 -8.65 12.56
N VAL A 58 -2.90 -8.76 11.66
CA VAL A 58 -1.67 -9.57 11.82
C VAL A 58 -0.41 -8.74 11.98
N ASP A 59 -0.46 -7.46 11.64
CA ASP A 59 0.64 -6.51 11.83
C ASP A 59 0.12 -5.07 11.78
N ILE A 60 0.94 -4.11 12.21
CA ILE A 60 0.66 -2.67 12.16
C ILE A 60 1.93 -1.94 11.77
N ARG A 61 1.81 -1.01 10.81
CA ARG A 61 2.86 -0.03 10.55
C ARG A 61 2.38 1.37 10.90
N PHE A 62 3.32 2.22 11.23
CA PHE A 62 3.10 3.60 11.64
C PHE A 62 3.84 4.51 10.68
N ARG A 63 3.10 5.40 10.02
CA ARG A 63 3.65 6.36 9.05
C ARG A 63 3.65 7.76 9.62
N SER A 64 4.76 8.49 9.47
CA SER A 64 4.82 9.93 9.74
C SER A 64 3.83 10.67 8.83
N MET A 65 3.10 11.64 9.40
CA MET A 65 2.19 12.51 8.67
C MET A 65 2.78 13.92 8.43
N ASP A 66 3.86 14.25 9.12
CA ASP A 66 4.53 15.56 9.14
C ASP A 66 5.94 15.52 8.52
N ASN A 67 6.29 14.46 7.80
CA ASN A 67 7.60 14.18 7.23
C ASN A 67 8.74 13.97 8.25
N SER A 68 8.42 13.75 9.53
CA SER A 68 9.41 13.37 10.54
C SER A 68 10.02 12.00 10.24
N GLU A 69 11.31 11.87 10.46
CA GLU A 69 12.01 10.58 10.31
C GLU A 69 11.95 9.74 11.61
N PRO A 70 11.93 8.43 11.50
CA PRO A 70 11.81 7.66 10.27
C PRO A 70 10.40 7.74 9.67
N LYS A 71 10.31 7.82 8.34
CA LYS A 71 9.03 7.90 7.59
C LYS A 71 8.07 6.77 7.96
N TYR A 72 8.59 5.56 8.17
CA TYR A 72 7.82 4.39 8.60
C TYR A 72 8.46 3.72 9.82
N MET A 73 7.61 3.23 10.70
CA MET A 73 7.99 2.38 11.85
C MET A 73 7.10 1.14 11.87
N GLY A 74 7.67 0.02 12.32
CA GLY A 74 6.93 -1.23 12.59
C GLY A 74 6.99 -1.59 14.07
N LEU A 75 6.22 -2.57 14.47
CA LEU A 75 6.35 -3.15 15.80
C LEU A 75 7.66 -3.92 15.92
N PRO A 76 8.34 -3.86 17.07
CA PRO A 76 9.56 -4.62 17.30
C PRO A 76 9.34 -6.13 17.08
N GLY A 77 10.29 -6.77 16.40
CA GLY A 77 10.25 -8.21 16.17
C GLY A 77 9.29 -8.67 15.06
N THR A 78 8.54 -7.77 14.43
CA THR A 78 7.70 -8.13 13.28
C THR A 78 8.51 -8.18 11.99
N SER A 79 8.14 -9.07 11.08
CA SER A 79 8.71 -9.12 9.73
C SER A 79 7.74 -8.49 8.74
N THR A 80 8.27 -7.82 7.72
CA THR A 80 7.47 -7.23 6.64
C THR A 80 6.52 -8.26 6.00
N ARG A 81 5.31 -7.81 5.65
CA ARG A 81 4.24 -8.59 5.03
C ARG A 81 3.72 -7.85 3.80
N LEU A 82 3.01 -8.55 2.92
CA LEU A 82 2.21 -7.87 1.90
C LEU A 82 1.06 -7.11 2.56
N TYR A 83 0.88 -5.87 2.16
CA TYR A 83 -0.27 -5.07 2.55
C TYR A 83 -1.49 -5.42 1.69
N ASN A 84 -2.67 -5.31 2.29
CA ASN A 84 -3.98 -5.50 1.63
C ASN A 84 -4.16 -6.88 0.96
N VAL A 85 -3.70 -7.94 1.60
CA VAL A 85 -3.84 -9.32 1.09
C VAL A 85 -5.29 -9.76 0.91
N THR A 86 -6.26 -9.07 1.53
CA THR A 86 -7.69 -9.30 1.33
C THR A 86 -8.13 -8.98 -0.09
N ALA A 87 -7.43 -8.10 -0.81
CA ALA A 87 -7.68 -7.80 -2.22
C ALA A 87 -7.53 -9.03 -3.13
N LEU A 88 -6.68 -9.99 -2.76
CA LEU A 88 -6.48 -11.23 -3.51
C LEU A 88 -7.76 -12.08 -3.62
N GLN A 89 -8.67 -11.97 -2.64
CA GLN A 89 -9.93 -12.72 -2.62
C GLN A 89 -11.01 -12.11 -3.51
N SER A 90 -10.93 -10.80 -3.76
CA SER A 90 -11.87 -10.06 -4.60
C SER A 90 -11.32 -9.74 -6.00
N ALA A 91 -10.05 -10.05 -6.24
CA ALA A 91 -9.43 -9.92 -7.55
C ALA A 91 -10.02 -10.99 -8.52
N GLY A 92 -10.23 -10.59 -9.77
CA GLY A 92 -10.54 -11.50 -10.87
C GLY A 92 -9.27 -12.11 -11.44
N ASP A 93 -9.08 -11.96 -12.74
CA ASP A 93 -7.95 -12.55 -13.46
C ASP A 93 -6.63 -11.79 -13.27
N PHE A 94 -6.67 -10.60 -12.68
CA PHE A 94 -5.48 -9.78 -12.45
C PHE A 94 -5.39 -9.20 -11.04
N ILE A 95 -4.17 -8.88 -10.65
CA ILE A 95 -3.84 -8.15 -9.42
C ILE A 95 -2.76 -7.11 -9.70
N ALA A 96 -2.83 -5.97 -9.03
CA ALA A 96 -1.76 -4.98 -9.04
C ALA A 96 -0.83 -5.17 -7.85
N VAL A 97 0.45 -4.89 -8.06
CA VAL A 97 1.50 -4.85 -7.03
C VAL A 97 2.18 -3.50 -7.10
N CYS A 98 2.36 -2.82 -5.97
CA CYS A 98 3.07 -1.53 -5.87
C CYS A 98 3.98 -1.51 -4.63
N GLU A 99 4.81 -0.46 -4.50
CA GLU A 99 5.89 -0.40 -3.51
C GLU A 99 5.49 0.17 -2.15
N GLY A 100 4.26 0.63 -2.00
CA GLY A 100 3.82 1.28 -0.77
C GLY A 100 2.38 0.97 -0.38
N GLU A 101 2.08 1.20 0.90
CA GLU A 101 0.72 1.01 1.41
C GLU A 101 -0.24 2.08 0.87
N ILE A 102 0.23 3.34 0.74
CA ILE A 102 -0.60 4.44 0.23
C ILE A 102 -0.93 4.22 -1.25
N ASP A 103 0.01 3.69 -2.04
CA ASP A 103 -0.19 3.37 -3.45
C ASP A 103 -1.21 2.23 -3.60
N ALA A 104 -1.09 1.19 -2.78
CA ALA A 104 -2.07 0.10 -2.75
C ALA A 104 -3.47 0.60 -2.33
N ILE A 105 -3.56 1.51 -1.35
CA ILE A 105 -4.81 2.16 -0.94
C ILE A 105 -5.39 2.95 -2.11
N THR A 106 -4.57 3.73 -2.80
CA THR A 106 -4.97 4.54 -3.96
C THR A 106 -5.50 3.65 -5.08
N LEU A 107 -4.76 2.64 -5.50
CA LEU A 107 -5.22 1.70 -6.53
C LEU A 107 -6.51 1.00 -6.13
N HIS A 108 -6.55 0.44 -4.93
CA HIS A 108 -7.66 -0.40 -4.51
C HIS A 108 -8.95 0.38 -4.22
N TYR A 109 -8.87 1.43 -3.39
CA TYR A 109 -10.06 2.14 -2.92
C TYR A 109 -10.46 3.33 -3.78
N LYS A 110 -9.53 3.97 -4.50
CA LYS A 110 -9.85 5.10 -5.39
C LYS A 110 -10.01 4.68 -6.84
N CYS A 111 -9.15 3.80 -7.32
CA CYS A 111 -9.16 3.41 -8.73
C CYS A 111 -9.98 2.13 -8.98
N GLY A 112 -10.39 1.38 -7.94
CA GLY A 112 -11.10 0.11 -8.09
C GLY A 112 -10.24 -0.99 -8.73
N ILE A 113 -8.92 -0.88 -8.62
CA ILE A 113 -7.94 -1.84 -9.12
C ILE A 113 -7.51 -2.72 -7.94
N PRO A 114 -7.79 -4.03 -7.92
CA PRO A 114 -7.33 -4.91 -6.86
C PRO A 114 -5.81 -4.79 -6.71
N ALA A 115 -5.33 -4.41 -5.52
CA ALA A 115 -3.91 -4.12 -5.33
C ALA A 115 -3.38 -4.59 -3.97
N VAL A 116 -2.14 -5.08 -3.98
CA VAL A 116 -1.32 -5.37 -2.80
C VAL A 116 -0.10 -4.46 -2.78
N GLY A 117 0.32 -4.05 -1.57
CA GLY A 117 1.52 -3.22 -1.38
C GLY A 117 2.68 -4.03 -0.82
N VAL A 118 3.88 -3.80 -1.36
CA VAL A 118 5.13 -4.28 -0.79
C VAL A 118 5.74 -3.15 0.02
N PRO A 119 5.99 -3.30 1.32
CA PRO A 119 6.45 -2.20 2.17
C PRO A 119 7.93 -1.83 1.93
N GLY A 120 8.21 -1.27 0.77
CA GLY A 120 9.52 -0.93 0.23
C GLY A 120 10.09 -2.00 -0.70
N ALA A 121 10.74 -1.57 -1.80
CA ALA A 121 11.26 -2.41 -2.89
C ALA A 121 12.11 -3.61 -2.42
N ASN A 122 12.89 -3.42 -1.35
CA ASN A 122 13.76 -4.46 -0.78
C ASN A 122 13.04 -5.46 0.16
N SER A 123 11.74 -5.30 0.36
CA SER A 123 10.94 -6.13 1.28
C SER A 123 10.26 -7.32 0.58
N TRP A 124 10.46 -7.46 -0.71
CA TRP A 124 9.93 -8.60 -1.47
C TRP A 124 10.47 -9.93 -0.92
N LYS A 125 9.58 -10.90 -0.77
CA LYS A 125 9.93 -12.25 -0.32
C LYS A 125 9.50 -13.27 -1.36
N LYS A 126 10.39 -14.19 -1.71
CA LYS A 126 10.14 -15.21 -2.73
C LYS A 126 8.83 -16.01 -2.55
N HIS A 127 8.36 -16.19 -1.32
CA HIS A 127 7.09 -16.90 -1.12
C HIS A 127 5.85 -16.07 -1.54
N TYR A 128 5.97 -14.75 -1.76
CA TYR A 128 4.89 -13.93 -2.31
C TYR A 128 4.58 -14.29 -3.76
N SER A 129 5.58 -14.72 -4.53
CA SER A 129 5.37 -15.17 -5.91
C SER A 129 4.34 -16.31 -5.98
N ARG A 130 4.35 -17.22 -4.97
CA ARG A 130 3.38 -18.32 -4.91
C ARG A 130 1.93 -17.87 -4.71
N ILE A 131 1.74 -16.72 -4.09
CA ILE A 131 0.39 -16.16 -3.86
C ILE A 131 -0.14 -15.52 -5.15
N LEU A 132 0.77 -15.05 -6.01
CA LEU A 132 0.43 -14.29 -7.21
C LEU A 132 0.47 -15.14 -8.50
N GLN A 133 1.00 -16.35 -8.45
CA GLN A 133 1.23 -17.19 -9.65
C GLN A 133 -0.06 -17.62 -10.38
N ASP A 134 -1.20 -17.62 -9.68
CA ASP A 134 -2.49 -18.06 -10.21
C ASP A 134 -3.26 -16.94 -10.95
N PHE A 135 -2.74 -15.70 -10.93
CA PHE A 135 -3.30 -14.60 -11.70
C PHE A 135 -2.83 -14.65 -13.15
N GLU A 136 -3.74 -14.43 -14.10
CA GLU A 136 -3.39 -14.33 -15.52
C GLU A 136 -2.46 -13.16 -15.78
N THR A 137 -2.66 -12.04 -15.06
CA THR A 137 -1.79 -10.86 -15.16
C THR A 137 -1.49 -10.28 -13.78
N VAL A 138 -0.20 -10.02 -13.52
CA VAL A 138 0.30 -9.29 -12.36
C VAL A 138 0.84 -7.95 -12.83
N TYR A 139 0.06 -6.88 -12.66
CA TYR A 139 0.50 -5.52 -13.01
C TYR A 139 1.40 -4.97 -11.91
N VAL A 140 2.67 -4.74 -12.21
CA VAL A 140 3.62 -4.14 -11.28
C VAL A 140 3.71 -2.65 -11.56
N PHE A 141 3.12 -1.84 -10.70
CA PHE A 141 3.25 -0.38 -10.71
C PHE A 141 4.55 -0.02 -10.01
N ALA A 142 5.59 0.19 -10.81
CA ALA A 142 6.93 0.50 -10.33
C ALA A 142 7.12 2.01 -10.21
N ASP A 143 7.62 2.49 -9.07
CA ASP A 143 7.93 3.90 -8.86
C ASP A 143 8.94 4.40 -9.89
N GLY A 144 8.89 5.68 -10.22
CA GLY A 144 9.70 6.33 -11.24
C GLY A 144 11.15 6.56 -10.83
N ASP A 145 11.77 5.55 -10.19
CA ASP A 145 13.15 5.59 -9.74
C ASP A 145 13.88 4.26 -10.00
N GLN A 146 15.19 4.22 -9.69
CA GLN A 146 15.99 3.02 -9.91
C GLN A 146 15.56 1.83 -9.00
N PRO A 147 15.28 2.02 -7.69
CA PRO A 147 14.72 0.97 -6.84
C PRO A 147 13.44 0.36 -7.41
N GLY A 148 12.48 1.18 -7.90
CA GLY A 148 11.24 0.72 -8.52
C GLY A 148 11.47 -0.10 -9.78
N SER A 149 12.36 0.36 -10.64
CA SER A 149 12.76 -0.39 -11.85
C SER A 149 13.38 -1.74 -11.50
N ASP A 150 14.23 -1.80 -10.49
CA ASP A 150 14.87 -3.04 -10.06
C ASP A 150 13.89 -4.00 -9.38
N PHE A 151 12.94 -3.44 -8.61
CA PHE A 151 11.83 -4.20 -8.04
C PHE A 151 11.01 -4.90 -9.12
N ALA A 152 10.55 -4.16 -10.14
CA ALA A 152 9.76 -4.73 -11.23
C ALA A 152 10.53 -5.81 -12.00
N LYS A 153 11.81 -5.57 -12.31
CA LYS A 153 12.68 -6.56 -12.97
C LYS A 153 12.84 -7.84 -12.15
N ASN A 154 12.91 -7.72 -10.81
CA ASN A 154 13.04 -8.88 -9.94
C ASN A 154 11.74 -9.69 -9.89
N LEU A 155 10.59 -9.05 -9.85
CA LEU A 155 9.31 -9.74 -9.94
C LEU A 155 9.14 -10.46 -11.29
N ALA A 156 9.50 -9.82 -12.38
CA ALA A 156 9.42 -10.42 -13.72
C ALA A 156 10.33 -11.65 -13.92
N LYS A 157 11.38 -11.80 -13.10
CA LYS A 157 12.19 -13.04 -13.08
C LYS A 157 11.51 -14.19 -12.35
N GLU A 158 10.62 -13.89 -11.41
CA GLU A 158 9.96 -14.87 -10.55
C GLU A 158 8.57 -15.28 -11.06
N LEU A 159 7.90 -14.39 -11.80
CA LEU A 159 6.53 -14.56 -12.29
C LEU A 159 6.47 -14.25 -13.80
N SER A 160 6.03 -15.21 -14.59
CA SER A 160 5.89 -15.06 -16.04
C SER A 160 4.70 -14.16 -16.46
N SER A 161 3.74 -13.96 -15.56
CA SER A 161 2.53 -13.15 -15.80
C SER A 161 2.70 -11.66 -15.49
N VAL A 162 3.93 -11.19 -15.21
CA VAL A 162 4.20 -9.79 -14.87
C VAL A 162 4.12 -8.89 -16.09
N VAL A 163 3.34 -7.81 -15.93
CA VAL A 163 3.32 -6.64 -16.82
C VAL A 163 3.81 -5.44 -16.00
N THR A 164 4.96 -4.89 -16.37
CA THR A 164 5.55 -3.74 -15.68
C THR A 164 4.93 -2.44 -16.20
N LEU A 165 4.40 -1.64 -15.30
CA LEU A 165 3.88 -0.30 -15.54
C LEU A 165 4.80 0.70 -14.81
N GLN A 166 5.85 1.16 -15.51
CA GLN A 166 6.81 2.11 -14.94
C GLN A 166 6.17 3.49 -14.84
N MET A 167 6.19 4.09 -13.64
CA MET A 167 5.79 5.48 -13.45
C MET A 167 6.83 6.43 -14.05
N PRO A 168 6.45 7.66 -14.45
CA PRO A 168 7.40 8.68 -14.88
C PRO A 168 8.45 8.97 -13.80
N GLU A 169 9.60 9.51 -14.22
CA GLU A 169 10.72 9.83 -13.31
C GLU A 169 10.25 10.69 -12.12
N GLY A 170 10.53 10.20 -10.92
CA GLY A 170 10.19 10.85 -9.64
C GLY A 170 8.73 10.70 -9.21
N GLU A 171 7.90 10.02 -9.99
CA GLU A 171 6.48 9.81 -9.67
C GLU A 171 6.23 8.42 -9.08
N ASP A 172 5.20 8.34 -8.23
CA ASP A 172 4.62 7.11 -7.71
C ASP A 172 3.14 6.99 -8.13
N VAL A 173 2.48 5.92 -7.76
CA VAL A 173 1.05 5.72 -8.06
C VAL A 173 0.18 6.86 -7.50
N ASN A 174 0.45 7.27 -6.25
CA ASN A 174 -0.37 8.28 -5.58
C ASN A 174 -0.17 9.67 -6.22
N SER A 175 1.03 10.04 -6.59
CA SER A 175 1.30 11.30 -7.29
C SER A 175 0.68 11.32 -8.70
N MET A 176 0.72 10.20 -9.42
CA MET A 176 0.03 10.05 -10.72
C MET A 176 -1.48 10.13 -10.57
N TYR A 177 -2.05 9.55 -9.51
CA TYR A 177 -3.47 9.72 -9.21
C TYR A 177 -3.84 11.19 -8.97
N LEU A 178 -3.02 11.93 -8.21
CA LEU A 178 -3.26 13.35 -7.93
C LEU A 178 -3.18 14.23 -9.19
N SER A 179 -2.27 13.91 -10.10
CA SER A 179 -2.03 14.72 -11.31
C SER A 179 -2.94 14.33 -12.49
N GLN A 180 -3.25 13.05 -12.67
CA GLN A 180 -3.93 12.51 -13.86
C GLN A 180 -5.31 11.90 -13.55
N GLY A 181 -5.63 11.65 -12.29
CA GLY A 181 -6.89 11.05 -11.86
C GLY A 181 -6.94 9.52 -12.00
N TYR A 182 -8.06 8.95 -11.56
CA TYR A 182 -8.25 7.50 -11.53
C TYR A 182 -8.36 6.86 -12.92
N ASP A 183 -8.93 7.56 -13.90
CA ASP A 183 -9.10 7.02 -15.27
C ASP A 183 -7.76 6.73 -15.94
N TYR A 184 -6.76 7.56 -15.69
CA TYR A 184 -5.40 7.32 -16.17
C TYR A 184 -4.85 5.99 -15.65
N LEU A 185 -4.92 5.74 -14.34
CA LEU A 185 -4.41 4.51 -13.75
C LEU A 185 -5.23 3.29 -14.21
N ARG A 186 -6.55 3.42 -14.30
CA ARG A 186 -7.43 2.35 -14.82
C ARG A 186 -7.13 1.98 -16.27
N SER A 187 -6.83 2.96 -17.11
CA SER A 187 -6.48 2.71 -18.50
C SER A 187 -5.21 1.87 -18.68
N LYS A 188 -4.36 1.80 -17.66
CA LYS A 188 -3.12 0.99 -17.68
C LYS A 188 -3.37 -0.50 -17.43
N VAL A 189 -4.49 -0.85 -16.80
CA VAL A 189 -4.85 -2.24 -16.48
C VAL A 189 -6.05 -2.75 -17.26
N SER A 190 -6.58 -1.93 -18.20
CA SER A 190 -7.62 -2.38 -19.12
C SER A 190 -6.97 -3.23 -20.19
N ALA A 191 -7.31 -4.51 -20.19
CA ALA A 191 -6.98 -5.43 -21.27
C ALA A 191 -7.82 -5.13 -22.53
#